data_3631903d1e02c4a550eeafc21dbbb0f7
#
_entry.id   3631903d1e02c4a550eeafc21dbbb0f7
#
_cell.length_a   1.000
_cell.length_b   1.000
_cell.length_c   1.000
_cell.angle_alpha   90.00
_cell.angle_beta   90.00
_cell.angle_gamma   90.00
#
_symmetry.space_group_name_H-M   'P 1'
#
loop_
_entity.id
_entity.type
_entity.pdbx_description
1 polymer ?
#
loop_
_entity_poly.entity_id
_entity_poly.type
_entity_poly.pdbx_seq_one_letter_code
_entity_poly.pdbx_strand_id
1 'polypeptide(L)'
;EKELGGILNQCIHNGFGLHTFKEELTGPEYAARYIEKAREMGIPHLLSTTVVDLQRQGDSVVVTSVSRQDGLLQTEAKAAVLCMGCRERPRGALNIPGTRPAGIFSAGTAQRLVNMEGYLPGRRVVILGSGDIGLIMARRMTLEGAKVLCVAELMPYSGGLKRNIVQCLDDYGIPLKLSHTVVDIEGKERVTGVTIAQVDEKLKPIPGTEEHFDCDTLLLSVGLIPENELSKAVGVSLSPVTSGPVVNEQLETSIPGVFACGNVLHVHDLVDYVSEEAQQAGRSAARFVREGREGGQQEIPL
;
A
#
# COMPACT_ATOMS: atom_id res chain seq x y z
N GLU A 1 2.33 -12.69 -7.30
CA GLU A 1 2.23 -13.55 -6.11
C GLU A 1 2.07 -15.01 -6.50
N LYS A 2 2.35 -15.92 -5.55
CA LYS A 2 2.20 -17.38 -5.75
C LYS A 2 0.74 -17.84 -5.58
N GLU A 3 -0.07 -17.01 -4.94
CA GLU A 3 -1.46 -17.29 -4.59
C GLU A 3 -2.33 -16.07 -4.87
N LEU A 4 -3.62 -16.30 -5.09
CA LEU A 4 -4.62 -15.23 -5.18
C LEU A 4 -4.83 -14.56 -3.81
N GLY A 5 -5.30 -13.31 -3.79
CA GLY A 5 -5.58 -12.53 -2.58
C GLY A 5 -4.63 -11.35 -2.37
N GLY A 6 -3.43 -11.40 -2.98
CA GLY A 6 -2.48 -10.29 -2.96
C GLY A 6 -2.12 -9.81 -1.56
N ILE A 7 -2.11 -8.49 -1.36
CA ILE A 7 -1.75 -7.85 -0.09
C ILE A 7 -2.69 -8.22 1.07
N LEU A 8 -3.94 -8.59 0.79
CA LEU A 8 -4.91 -8.96 1.82
C LEU A 8 -4.49 -10.21 2.61
N ASN A 9 -3.73 -11.13 2.00
CA ASN A 9 -3.27 -12.34 2.66
C ASN A 9 -2.37 -12.06 3.88
N GLN A 10 -1.65 -10.95 3.90
CA GLN A 10 -0.84 -10.55 5.06
C GLN A 10 -1.61 -9.72 6.10
N CYS A 11 -2.82 -9.24 5.78
CA CYS A 11 -3.65 -8.40 6.65
C CYS A 11 -4.54 -9.26 7.56
N ILE A 12 -3.95 -9.96 8.52
CA ILE A 12 -4.67 -10.91 9.40
C ILE A 12 -5.47 -10.25 10.53
N HIS A 13 -5.48 -8.92 10.62
CA HIS A 13 -6.33 -8.17 11.54
C HIS A 13 -7.75 -8.03 11.00
N ASN A 14 -8.72 -7.73 11.88
CA ASN A 14 -10.12 -7.51 11.51
C ASN A 14 -10.33 -6.09 10.95
N GLY A 15 -11.56 -5.87 10.44
CA GLY A 15 -12.05 -4.58 9.99
C GLY A 15 -12.34 -4.52 8.50
N PHE A 16 -12.28 -5.64 7.80
CA PHE A 16 -12.62 -5.78 6.39
C PHE A 16 -14.07 -6.24 6.22
N GLY A 17 -14.74 -5.79 5.16
CA GLY A 17 -16.04 -6.32 4.74
C GLY A 17 -17.28 -5.75 5.42
N LEU A 18 -17.15 -4.82 6.34
CA LEU A 18 -18.28 -4.25 7.07
C LEU A 18 -19.30 -3.59 6.14
N HIS A 19 -18.86 -2.93 5.07
CA HIS A 19 -19.75 -2.29 4.09
C HIS A 19 -20.21 -3.27 3.01
N THR A 20 -19.31 -4.11 2.51
CA THR A 20 -19.58 -5.02 1.39
C THR A 20 -20.36 -6.26 1.81
N PHE A 21 -19.91 -6.93 2.88
CA PHE A 21 -20.48 -8.21 3.33
C PHE A 21 -21.35 -8.11 4.58
N LYS A 22 -21.37 -6.94 5.25
CA LYS A 22 -22.03 -6.74 6.55
C LYS A 22 -21.49 -7.68 7.65
N GLU A 23 -20.26 -8.11 7.49
CA GLU A 23 -19.50 -8.99 8.38
C GLU A 23 -18.13 -8.36 8.67
N GLU A 24 -17.61 -8.57 9.88
CA GLU A 24 -16.26 -8.18 10.23
C GLU A 24 -15.31 -9.33 9.91
N LEU A 25 -14.51 -9.17 8.86
CA LEU A 25 -13.61 -10.19 8.33
C LEU A 25 -12.14 -9.77 8.55
N THR A 26 -11.24 -10.74 8.47
CA THR A 26 -9.81 -10.52 8.24
C THR A 26 -9.54 -10.32 6.74
N GLY A 27 -8.35 -9.81 6.39
CA GLY A 27 -7.96 -9.65 4.97
C GLY A 27 -8.02 -10.95 4.16
N PRO A 28 -7.47 -12.10 4.65
CA PRO A 28 -7.59 -13.38 3.96
C PRO A 28 -9.04 -13.85 3.76
N GLU A 29 -9.90 -13.69 4.76
CA GLU A 29 -11.33 -14.03 4.65
C GLU A 29 -12.04 -13.16 3.60
N TYR A 30 -11.76 -11.86 3.60
CA TYR A 30 -12.28 -10.95 2.58
C TYR A 30 -11.82 -11.35 1.16
N ALA A 31 -10.53 -11.63 1.00
CA ALA A 31 -9.98 -12.09 -0.28
C ALA A 31 -10.61 -13.41 -0.73
N ALA A 32 -10.82 -14.36 0.19
CA ALA A 32 -11.40 -15.66 -0.12
C ALA A 32 -12.80 -15.54 -0.77
N ARG A 33 -13.63 -14.58 -0.32
CA ARG A 33 -14.96 -14.33 -0.90
C ARG A 33 -14.90 -13.97 -2.39
N TYR A 34 -13.91 -13.15 -2.78
CA TYR A 34 -13.72 -12.76 -4.18
C TYR A 34 -13.00 -13.83 -5.00
N ILE A 35 -12.08 -14.57 -4.40
CA ILE A 35 -11.39 -15.69 -5.05
C ILE A 35 -12.41 -16.79 -5.42
N GLU A 36 -13.35 -17.10 -4.53
CA GLU A 36 -14.41 -18.06 -4.78
C GLU A 36 -15.29 -17.62 -5.96
N LYS A 37 -15.75 -16.36 -5.95
CA LYS A 37 -16.50 -15.79 -7.09
C LYS A 37 -15.73 -15.88 -8.41
N ALA A 38 -14.43 -15.56 -8.40
CA ALA A 38 -13.61 -15.64 -9.60
C ALA A 38 -13.49 -17.08 -10.13
N ARG A 39 -13.39 -18.05 -9.22
CA ARG A 39 -13.34 -19.48 -9.56
C ARG A 39 -14.67 -19.98 -10.12
N GLU A 40 -15.79 -19.63 -9.46
CA GLU A 40 -17.14 -19.99 -9.92
C GLU A 40 -17.43 -19.43 -11.31
N MET A 41 -16.95 -18.23 -11.60
CA MET A 41 -17.08 -17.59 -12.91
C MET A 41 -16.07 -18.08 -13.94
N GLY A 42 -15.14 -18.95 -13.58
CA GLY A 42 -14.10 -19.46 -14.47
C GLY A 42 -13.14 -18.38 -14.99
N ILE A 43 -12.89 -17.31 -14.21
CA ILE A 43 -12.00 -16.22 -14.64
C ILE A 43 -10.56 -16.71 -14.68
N PRO A 44 -9.90 -16.68 -15.86
CA PRO A 44 -8.51 -17.10 -15.97
C PRO A 44 -7.58 -16.10 -15.24
N HIS A 45 -6.52 -16.62 -14.65
CA HIS A 45 -5.53 -15.83 -13.94
C HIS A 45 -4.13 -16.43 -14.07
N LEU A 46 -3.12 -15.58 -14.04
CA LEU A 46 -1.71 -15.96 -14.11
C LEU A 46 -1.03 -15.64 -12.78
N LEU A 47 -0.58 -16.66 -12.07
CA LEU A 47 0.18 -16.52 -10.83
C LEU A 47 1.68 -16.43 -11.11
N SER A 48 2.45 -15.89 -10.17
CA SER A 48 3.91 -15.72 -10.28
C SER A 48 4.34 -15.06 -11.59
N THR A 49 3.47 -14.22 -12.15
CA THR A 49 3.65 -13.50 -13.40
C THR A 49 3.72 -12.00 -13.12
N THR A 50 4.70 -11.32 -13.72
CA THR A 50 4.91 -9.88 -13.56
C THR A 50 4.67 -9.18 -14.89
N VAL A 51 3.78 -8.19 -14.91
CA VAL A 51 3.63 -7.28 -16.05
C VAL A 51 4.83 -6.33 -16.05
N VAL A 52 5.53 -6.27 -17.18
CA VAL A 52 6.74 -5.46 -17.34
C VAL A 52 6.56 -4.31 -18.31
N ASP A 53 5.54 -4.38 -19.17
CA ASP A 53 5.24 -3.32 -20.13
C ASP A 53 3.76 -3.29 -20.51
N LEU A 54 3.28 -2.12 -20.88
CA LEU A 54 1.93 -1.86 -21.33
C LEU A 54 1.98 -0.85 -22.47
N GLN A 55 1.43 -1.20 -23.63
CA GLN A 55 1.45 -0.35 -24.81
C GLN A 55 0.06 -0.25 -25.44
N ARG A 56 -0.29 0.93 -25.96
CA ARG A 56 -1.44 1.10 -26.85
C ARG A 56 -1.01 0.88 -28.29
N GLN A 57 -1.63 -0.07 -28.99
CA GLN A 57 -1.37 -0.37 -30.42
C GLN A 57 -2.69 -0.36 -31.19
N GLY A 58 -2.92 0.70 -31.95
CA GLY A 58 -4.21 0.88 -32.65
C GLY A 58 -5.39 0.88 -31.68
N ASP A 59 -6.32 -0.04 -31.85
CA ASP A 59 -7.49 -0.19 -30.98
C ASP A 59 -7.30 -1.20 -29.83
N SER A 60 -6.11 -1.78 -29.72
CA SER A 60 -5.79 -2.79 -28.70
C SER A 60 -4.80 -2.25 -27.67
N VAL A 61 -4.80 -2.87 -26.50
CA VAL A 61 -3.81 -2.72 -25.44
C VAL A 61 -2.96 -3.99 -25.40
N VAL A 62 -1.66 -3.87 -25.59
CA VAL A 62 -0.72 -5.00 -25.53
C VAL A 62 -0.05 -4.99 -24.16
N VAL A 63 -0.24 -6.08 -23.43
CA VAL A 63 0.33 -6.32 -22.10
C VAL A 63 1.48 -7.31 -22.24
N THR A 64 2.69 -6.88 -21.89
CA THR A 64 3.86 -7.75 -21.84
C THR A 64 4.11 -8.19 -20.41
N SER A 65 4.17 -9.49 -20.18
CA SER A 65 4.40 -10.10 -18.88
C SER A 65 5.52 -11.13 -18.93
N VAL A 66 6.08 -11.44 -17.78
CA VAL A 66 7.16 -12.42 -17.60
C VAL A 66 6.88 -13.33 -16.44
N SER A 67 7.10 -14.63 -16.63
CA SER A 67 7.06 -15.64 -15.59
C SER A 67 8.24 -16.62 -15.75
N ARG A 68 8.50 -17.43 -14.71
CA ARG A 68 9.51 -18.49 -14.82
C ARG A 68 9.04 -19.63 -15.71
N GLN A 69 7.74 -19.88 -15.76
CA GLN A 69 7.15 -21.01 -16.46
C GLN A 69 7.03 -20.72 -17.96
N ASP A 70 6.49 -19.55 -18.32
CA ASP A 70 6.10 -19.23 -19.69
C ASP A 70 7.10 -18.28 -20.38
N GLY A 71 8.08 -17.77 -19.64
CA GLY A 71 9.02 -16.76 -20.14
C GLY A 71 8.31 -15.42 -20.40
N LEU A 72 8.60 -14.81 -21.54
CA LEU A 72 7.97 -13.58 -22.00
C LEU A 72 6.68 -13.91 -22.74
N LEU A 73 5.57 -13.31 -22.28
CA LEU A 73 4.24 -13.46 -22.86
C LEU A 73 3.69 -12.10 -23.27
N GLN A 74 3.12 -11.98 -24.44
CA GLN A 74 2.35 -10.81 -24.88
C GLN A 74 0.87 -11.21 -25.01
N THR A 75 0.02 -10.39 -24.38
CA THR A 75 -1.44 -10.54 -24.42
C THR A 75 -2.04 -9.30 -25.04
N GLU A 76 -2.76 -9.45 -26.14
CA GLU A 76 -3.52 -8.38 -26.76
C GLU A 76 -4.93 -8.35 -26.18
N ALA A 77 -5.40 -7.18 -25.77
CA ALA A 77 -6.70 -6.97 -25.16
C ALA A 77 -7.38 -5.72 -25.73
N LYS A 78 -8.72 -5.73 -25.77
CA LYS A 78 -9.50 -4.53 -26.17
C LYS A 78 -9.54 -3.47 -25.08
N ALA A 79 -9.42 -3.88 -23.81
CA ALA A 79 -9.35 -2.98 -22.67
C ALA A 79 -8.45 -3.56 -21.57
N ALA A 80 -7.87 -2.69 -20.75
CA ALA A 80 -7.10 -3.05 -19.57
C ALA A 80 -7.57 -2.28 -18.34
N VAL A 81 -7.65 -2.94 -17.19
CA VAL A 81 -7.94 -2.29 -15.90
C VAL A 81 -6.70 -2.37 -15.04
N LEU A 82 -6.17 -1.23 -14.67
CA LEU A 82 -4.97 -1.09 -13.83
C LEU A 82 -5.36 -1.20 -12.35
N CYS A 83 -4.88 -2.25 -11.67
CA CYS A 83 -5.19 -2.54 -10.27
C CYS A 83 -3.91 -2.86 -9.47
N MET A 84 -2.77 -2.25 -9.84
CA MET A 84 -1.46 -2.57 -9.26
C MET A 84 -1.32 -2.13 -7.80
N GLY A 85 -2.25 -1.32 -7.29
CA GLY A 85 -2.21 -0.84 -5.92
C GLY A 85 -1.18 0.27 -5.69
N CYS A 86 -0.57 0.24 -4.52
CA CYS A 86 0.43 1.23 -4.09
C CYS A 86 1.63 0.53 -3.45
N ARG A 87 2.73 1.28 -3.29
CA ARG A 87 3.90 0.88 -2.52
C ARG A 87 4.11 1.81 -1.33
N GLU A 88 4.75 1.30 -0.30
CA GLU A 88 5.14 2.10 0.85
C GLU A 88 6.28 3.06 0.50
N ARG A 89 6.26 4.25 1.09
CA ARG A 89 7.34 5.22 0.95
C ARG A 89 8.61 4.68 1.59
N PRO A 90 9.71 4.49 0.83
CA PRO A 90 10.94 3.92 1.34
C PRO A 90 11.76 4.97 2.12
N ARG A 91 12.70 4.49 2.95
CA ARG A 91 13.65 5.36 3.68
C ARG A 91 14.33 6.40 2.79
N GLY A 92 14.72 6.02 1.57
CA GLY A 92 15.39 6.92 0.64
C GLY A 92 14.59 8.18 0.29
N ALA A 93 13.25 8.09 0.30
CA ALA A 93 12.37 9.22 0.05
C ALA A 93 12.22 10.18 1.25
N LEU A 94 12.61 9.74 2.45
CA LEU A 94 12.51 10.52 3.68
C LEU A 94 13.79 11.31 4.01
N ASN A 95 14.89 10.97 3.35
CA ASN A 95 16.20 11.57 3.61
C ASN A 95 16.63 11.57 5.09
N ILE A 96 16.25 10.52 5.85
CA ILE A 96 16.64 10.40 7.26
C ILE A 96 18.16 10.30 7.36
N PRO A 97 18.82 11.17 8.17
CA PRO A 97 20.26 11.12 8.42
C PRO A 97 20.72 9.79 9.03
N GLY A 98 22.03 9.61 9.13
CA GLY A 98 22.66 8.46 9.74
C GLY A 98 23.04 7.35 8.76
N THR A 99 23.40 6.20 9.31
CA THR A 99 23.89 5.04 8.56
C THR A 99 22.77 4.25 7.88
N ARG A 100 23.13 3.27 7.03
CA ARG A 100 22.16 2.46 6.27
C ARG A 100 22.35 0.96 6.54
N PRO A 101 22.24 0.50 7.78
CA PRO A 101 22.39 -0.90 8.15
C PRO A 101 21.12 -1.69 7.79
N ALA A 102 21.19 -3.02 7.94
CA ALA A 102 20.01 -3.87 7.99
C ALA A 102 19.15 -3.52 9.21
N GLY A 103 17.87 -3.92 9.22
CA GLY A 103 16.95 -3.65 10.32
C GLY A 103 16.02 -2.46 10.11
N ILE A 104 16.07 -1.81 8.93
CA ILE A 104 15.14 -0.75 8.54
C ILE A 104 14.16 -1.36 7.53
N PHE A 105 12.87 -1.42 7.89
CA PHE A 105 11.82 -1.99 7.06
C PHE A 105 10.65 -1.03 6.93
N SER A 106 9.91 -1.10 5.83
CA SER A 106 8.56 -0.56 5.82
C SER A 106 7.63 -1.44 6.68
N ALA A 107 6.57 -0.86 7.22
CA ALA A 107 5.65 -1.58 8.09
C ALA A 107 4.96 -2.76 7.39
N GLY A 108 4.59 -2.60 6.11
CA GLY A 108 4.01 -3.68 5.30
C GLY A 108 5.01 -4.80 4.97
N THR A 109 6.30 -4.47 4.76
CA THR A 109 7.34 -5.50 4.64
C THR A 109 7.48 -6.30 5.94
N ALA A 110 7.49 -5.62 7.10
CA ALA A 110 7.52 -6.29 8.39
C ALA A 110 6.25 -7.14 8.61
N GLN A 111 5.08 -6.64 8.19
CA GLN A 111 3.83 -7.39 8.25
C GLN A 111 3.89 -8.70 7.44
N ARG A 112 4.43 -8.65 6.22
CA ARG A 112 4.65 -9.84 5.41
C ARG A 112 5.58 -10.84 6.09
N LEU A 113 6.74 -10.37 6.57
CA LEU A 113 7.72 -11.22 7.25
C LEU A 113 7.11 -11.95 8.44
N VAL A 114 6.34 -11.26 9.27
CA VAL A 114 5.72 -11.84 10.46
C VAL A 114 4.55 -12.75 10.09
N ASN A 115 3.61 -12.26 9.28
CA ASN A 115 2.31 -12.92 9.09
C ASN A 115 2.34 -14.03 8.03
N MET A 116 3.23 -13.96 7.06
CA MET A 116 3.29 -14.93 5.96
C MET A 116 4.55 -15.79 5.95
N GLU A 117 5.70 -15.21 6.36
CA GLU A 117 6.99 -15.90 6.26
C GLU A 117 7.45 -16.45 7.62
N GLY A 118 6.81 -16.07 8.74
CA GLY A 118 7.14 -16.54 10.10
C GLY A 118 8.47 -15.98 10.63
N TYR A 119 8.93 -14.84 10.14
CA TYR A 119 10.16 -14.19 10.60
C TYR A 119 9.86 -12.96 11.45
N LEU A 120 10.52 -12.85 12.60
CA LEU A 120 10.49 -11.65 13.42
C LEU A 120 11.58 -10.67 12.94
N PRO A 121 11.23 -9.48 12.42
CA PRO A 121 12.18 -8.51 11.87
C PRO A 121 13.21 -8.01 12.89
N GLY A 122 12.84 -7.96 14.15
CA GLY A 122 13.72 -7.57 15.24
C GLY A 122 13.03 -7.66 16.61
N ARG A 123 13.78 -7.39 17.68
CA ARG A 123 13.33 -7.57 19.06
C ARG A 123 13.10 -6.27 19.81
N ARG A 124 13.78 -5.20 19.43
CA ARG A 124 13.64 -3.87 20.03
C ARG A 124 13.35 -2.88 18.92
N VAL A 125 12.11 -2.42 18.84
CA VAL A 125 11.55 -1.78 17.65
C VAL A 125 11.16 -0.34 17.98
N VAL A 126 11.57 0.58 17.11
CA VAL A 126 11.03 1.94 16.99
C VAL A 126 10.20 2.01 15.72
N ILE A 127 9.04 2.65 15.76
CA ILE A 127 8.17 2.82 14.60
C ILE A 127 8.06 4.31 14.29
N LEU A 128 8.27 4.70 13.04
CA LEU A 128 8.02 6.04 12.54
C LEU A 128 6.73 6.05 11.72
N GLY A 129 5.78 6.84 12.15
CA GLY A 129 4.44 6.98 11.57
C GLY A 129 3.37 6.21 12.32
N SER A 130 2.26 6.89 12.62
CA SER A 130 1.12 6.38 13.38
C SER A 130 -0.13 6.16 12.52
N GLY A 131 0.05 5.90 11.23
CA GLY A 131 -1.02 5.35 10.39
C GLY A 131 -1.41 3.94 10.82
N ASP A 132 -2.57 3.45 10.37
CA ASP A 132 -3.13 2.17 10.83
C ASP A 132 -2.16 0.99 10.73
N ILE A 133 -1.39 0.87 9.64
CA ILE A 133 -0.41 -0.22 9.50
C ILE A 133 0.68 -0.12 10.56
N GLY A 134 1.17 1.09 10.88
CA GLY A 134 2.15 1.31 11.95
C GLY A 134 1.64 0.89 13.31
N LEU A 135 0.39 1.27 13.64
CA LEU A 135 -0.28 0.90 14.89
C LEU A 135 -0.52 -0.62 14.98
N ILE A 136 -1.05 -1.22 13.92
CA ILE A 136 -1.29 -2.67 13.84
C ILE A 136 0.01 -3.44 14.01
N MET A 137 1.11 -2.96 13.39
CA MET A 137 2.41 -3.60 13.52
C MET A 137 3.03 -3.41 14.91
N ALA A 138 2.77 -2.29 15.60
CA ALA A 138 3.18 -2.12 17.00
C ALA A 138 2.59 -3.23 17.87
N ARG A 139 1.28 -3.46 17.76
CA ARG A 139 0.59 -4.57 18.44
C ARG A 139 1.12 -5.93 18.00
N ARG A 140 1.22 -6.15 16.68
CA ARG A 140 1.61 -7.46 16.13
C ARG A 140 3.01 -7.86 16.57
N MET A 141 4.00 -6.96 16.46
CA MET A 141 5.37 -7.21 16.91
C MET A 141 5.43 -7.53 18.42
N THR A 142 4.63 -6.83 19.23
CA THR A 142 4.54 -7.08 20.67
C THR A 142 3.98 -8.48 20.96
N LEU A 143 2.94 -8.91 20.26
CA LEU A 143 2.37 -10.26 20.40
C LEU A 143 3.35 -11.37 20.00
N GLU A 144 4.26 -11.09 19.07
CA GLU A 144 5.33 -12.02 18.67
C GLU A 144 6.58 -11.93 19.57
N GLY A 145 6.50 -11.18 20.67
CA GLY A 145 7.55 -11.13 21.71
C GLY A 145 8.63 -10.07 21.47
N ALA A 146 8.45 -9.15 20.51
CA ALA A 146 9.29 -7.98 20.42
C ALA A 146 8.88 -6.90 21.42
N LYS A 147 9.82 -6.05 21.81
CA LYS A 147 9.55 -4.84 22.60
C LYS A 147 9.47 -3.63 21.66
N VAL A 148 8.28 -3.11 21.46
CA VAL A 148 8.09 -1.82 20.77
C VAL A 148 8.37 -0.71 21.79
N LEU A 149 9.37 0.13 21.50
CA LEU A 149 9.86 1.17 22.41
C LEU A 149 9.02 2.43 22.34
N CYS A 150 8.66 2.84 21.13
CA CYS A 150 7.74 3.95 20.86
C CYS A 150 7.24 3.90 19.43
N VAL A 151 6.14 4.64 19.20
CA VAL A 151 5.70 5.10 17.88
C VAL A 151 5.91 6.60 17.82
N ALA A 152 6.74 7.08 16.88
CA ALA A 152 6.96 8.50 16.64
C ALA A 152 6.07 8.95 15.46
N GLU A 153 5.41 10.09 15.62
CA GLU A 153 4.52 10.68 14.61
C GLU A 153 4.93 12.12 14.34
N LEU A 154 5.17 12.44 13.09
CA LEU A 154 5.57 13.78 12.65
C LEU A 154 4.52 14.84 12.95
N MET A 155 3.24 14.49 12.79
CA MET A 155 2.12 15.39 13.01
C MET A 155 1.76 15.50 14.50
N PRO A 156 1.08 16.58 14.93
CA PRO A 156 0.59 16.73 16.30
C PRO A 156 -0.64 15.84 16.60
N TYR A 157 -0.99 14.94 15.69
CA TYR A 157 -2.10 13.97 15.81
C TYR A 157 -1.74 12.67 15.09
N SER A 158 -2.33 11.57 15.50
CA SER A 158 -2.20 10.28 14.81
C SER A 158 -3.07 10.24 13.56
N GLY A 159 -2.54 9.70 12.47
CA GLY A 159 -3.28 9.44 11.23
C GLY A 159 -4.12 8.17 11.26
N GLY A 160 -3.93 7.30 12.26
CA GLY A 160 -4.67 6.05 12.38
C GLY A 160 -6.01 6.20 13.09
N LEU A 161 -6.88 5.20 12.93
CA LEU A 161 -8.18 5.15 13.59
C LEU A 161 -8.04 5.13 15.12
N LYS A 162 -8.92 5.87 15.82
CA LYS A 162 -8.88 5.95 17.30
C LYS A 162 -8.92 4.58 17.98
N ARG A 163 -9.70 3.63 17.45
CA ARG A 163 -9.73 2.26 17.98
C ARG A 163 -8.35 1.58 17.91
N ASN A 164 -7.59 1.83 16.84
CA ASN A 164 -6.26 1.24 16.67
C ASN A 164 -5.24 1.88 17.63
N ILE A 165 -5.38 3.17 17.96
CA ILE A 165 -4.57 3.80 19.02
C ILE A 165 -4.78 3.06 20.32
N VAL A 166 -6.02 2.87 20.74
CA VAL A 166 -6.35 2.16 22.00
C VAL A 166 -5.86 0.70 21.96
N GLN A 167 -6.32 -0.07 20.97
CA GLN A 167 -6.07 -1.51 20.91
C GLN A 167 -4.63 -1.90 20.58
N CYS A 168 -3.86 -1.00 19.94
CA CYS A 168 -2.51 -1.31 19.51
C CYS A 168 -1.42 -0.64 20.33
N LEU A 169 -1.73 0.48 21.00
CA LEU A 169 -0.75 1.19 21.82
C LEU A 169 -1.14 1.22 23.30
N ASP A 170 -2.32 1.76 23.64
CA ASP A 170 -2.71 1.96 25.03
C ASP A 170 -2.80 0.63 25.80
N ASP A 171 -3.43 -0.38 25.22
CA ASP A 171 -3.56 -1.72 25.82
C ASP A 171 -2.21 -2.42 26.07
N TYR A 172 -1.16 -2.00 25.37
CA TYR A 172 0.20 -2.55 25.48
C TYR A 172 1.20 -1.59 26.15
N GLY A 173 0.75 -0.41 26.56
CA GLY A 173 1.60 0.60 27.17
C GLY A 173 2.71 1.11 26.23
N ILE A 174 2.48 1.14 24.93
CA ILE A 174 3.42 1.62 23.93
C ILE A 174 3.30 3.14 23.79
N PRO A 175 4.37 3.92 24.06
CA PRO A 175 4.32 5.38 23.97
C PRO A 175 4.08 5.85 22.55
N LEU A 176 3.12 6.79 22.36
CA LEU A 176 2.94 7.57 21.13
C LEU A 176 3.58 8.96 21.32
N LYS A 177 4.59 9.24 20.52
CA LYS A 177 5.35 10.51 20.52
C LYS A 177 4.88 11.35 19.33
N LEU A 178 3.90 12.23 19.56
CA LEU A 178 3.39 13.18 18.54
C LEU A 178 4.36 14.34 18.35
N SER A 179 4.36 14.95 17.17
CA SER A 179 5.30 16.01 16.77
C SER A 179 6.76 15.57 16.91
N HIS A 180 7.08 14.32 16.57
CA HIS A 180 8.43 13.77 16.60
C HIS A 180 8.79 13.11 15.27
N THR A 181 10.06 13.17 14.91
CA THR A 181 10.60 12.46 13.75
C THR A 181 11.94 11.82 14.07
N VAL A 182 12.35 10.85 13.26
CA VAL A 182 13.69 10.25 13.34
C VAL A 182 14.70 11.22 12.74
N VAL A 183 15.73 11.56 13.53
CA VAL A 183 16.79 12.49 13.13
C VAL A 183 18.13 11.81 12.92
N ASP A 184 18.34 10.61 13.45
CA ASP A 184 19.56 9.83 13.23
C ASP A 184 19.31 8.33 13.35
N ILE A 185 20.09 7.55 12.60
CA ILE A 185 20.09 6.08 12.62
C ILE A 185 21.54 5.61 12.76
N GLU A 186 21.79 4.79 13.77
CA GLU A 186 23.09 4.22 14.07
C GLU A 186 23.15 2.73 13.74
N GLY A 187 24.36 2.27 13.44
CA GLY A 187 24.67 0.86 13.18
C GLY A 187 25.53 0.69 11.94
N LYS A 188 26.21 -0.43 11.84
CA LYS A 188 27.04 -0.80 10.69
C LYS A 188 26.41 -1.94 9.90
N GLU A 189 26.32 -3.11 10.50
CA GLU A 189 25.67 -4.29 9.88
C GLU A 189 24.18 -4.28 10.10
N ARG A 190 23.75 -3.90 11.30
CA ARG A 190 22.36 -3.78 11.72
C ARG A 190 22.16 -2.50 12.52
N VAL A 191 20.92 -2.01 12.59
CA VAL A 191 20.52 -0.90 13.47
C VAL A 191 20.92 -1.24 14.90
N THR A 192 21.59 -0.31 15.56
CA THR A 192 21.95 -0.39 16.99
C THR A 192 21.24 0.69 17.79
N GLY A 193 20.82 1.77 17.14
CA GLY A 193 20.10 2.86 17.77
C GLY A 193 19.39 3.76 16.77
N VAL A 194 18.38 4.45 17.28
CA VAL A 194 17.61 5.47 16.56
C VAL A 194 17.40 6.66 17.49
N THR A 195 17.66 7.85 16.99
CA THR A 195 17.38 9.10 17.70
C THR A 195 16.18 9.78 17.07
N ILE A 196 15.20 10.14 17.91
CA ILE A 196 14.07 10.98 17.51
C ILE A 196 14.23 12.38 18.12
N ALA A 197 13.56 13.39 17.53
CA ALA A 197 13.48 14.74 18.09
C ALA A 197 12.09 15.32 17.87
N GLN A 198 11.70 16.27 18.73
CA GLN A 198 10.51 17.09 18.49
C GLN A 198 10.67 17.92 17.23
N VAL A 199 9.55 18.21 16.58
CA VAL A 199 9.51 19.13 15.43
C VAL A 199 8.68 20.36 15.74
N ASP A 200 9.07 21.47 15.12
CA ASP A 200 8.34 22.74 15.17
C ASP A 200 7.12 22.74 14.23
N GLU A 201 6.39 23.86 14.18
CA GLU A 201 5.23 24.05 13.28
C GLU A 201 5.58 23.92 11.78
N LYS A 202 6.87 24.06 11.44
CA LYS A 202 7.39 23.88 10.06
C LYS A 202 7.94 22.46 9.83
N LEU A 203 7.66 21.54 10.75
CA LEU A 203 8.12 20.15 10.75
C LEU A 203 9.66 20.01 10.74
N LYS A 204 10.37 20.97 11.32
CA LYS A 204 11.82 20.94 11.48
C LYS A 204 12.20 20.48 12.88
N PRO A 205 13.19 19.57 13.00
CA PRO A 205 13.67 19.13 14.31
C PRO A 205 14.14 20.30 15.19
N ILE A 206 13.73 20.28 16.45
CA ILE A 206 14.11 21.26 17.47
C ILE A 206 15.37 20.75 18.18
N PRO A 207 16.52 21.45 18.08
CA PRO A 207 17.74 21.06 18.77
C PRO A 207 17.58 21.02 20.31
N GLY A 208 18.16 20.00 20.94
CA GLY A 208 18.09 19.81 22.40
C GLY A 208 16.86 19.01 22.86
N THR A 209 16.07 18.48 21.92
CA THR A 209 14.91 17.63 22.23
C THR A 209 15.14 16.17 21.80
N GLU A 210 16.38 15.83 21.48
CA GLU A 210 16.77 14.51 21.01
C GLU A 210 16.57 13.46 22.09
N GLU A 211 15.94 12.34 21.73
CA GLU A 211 15.75 11.16 22.57
C GLU A 211 16.29 9.95 21.82
N HIS A 212 17.26 9.26 22.43
CA HIS A 212 17.91 8.09 21.86
C HIS A 212 17.27 6.79 22.34
N PHE A 213 17.11 5.85 21.43
CA PHE A 213 16.58 4.50 21.68
C PHE A 213 17.59 3.44 21.20
N ASP A 214 18.12 2.64 22.13
CA ASP A 214 18.83 1.41 21.78
C ASP A 214 17.84 0.43 21.17
N CYS A 215 17.93 0.19 19.88
CA CYS A 215 17.02 -0.69 19.15
C CYS A 215 17.76 -1.44 18.02
N ASP A 216 17.18 -2.54 17.57
CA ASP A 216 17.70 -3.33 16.45
C ASP A 216 16.87 -3.21 15.18
N THR A 217 15.76 -2.48 15.27
CA THR A 217 14.81 -2.35 14.15
C THR A 217 14.09 -1.02 14.15
N LEU A 218 14.03 -0.40 12.98
CA LEU A 218 13.19 0.74 12.66
C LEU A 218 12.13 0.35 11.64
N LEU A 219 10.85 0.50 11.98
CA LEU A 219 9.75 0.35 11.03
C LEU A 219 9.28 1.72 10.53
N LEU A 220 9.03 1.81 9.24
CA LEU A 220 8.55 3.01 8.56
C LEU A 220 7.10 2.81 8.12
N SER A 221 6.18 3.60 8.67
CA SER A 221 4.77 3.68 8.28
C SER A 221 4.42 5.11 7.87
N VAL A 222 5.08 5.60 6.83
CA VAL A 222 5.18 7.03 6.48
C VAL A 222 4.46 7.38 5.17
N GLY A 223 3.41 6.64 4.88
CA GLY A 223 2.54 6.86 3.74
C GLY A 223 2.80 5.91 2.58
N LEU A 224 1.84 5.91 1.67
CA LEU A 224 1.77 5.06 0.49
C LEU A 224 1.89 5.93 -0.77
N ILE A 225 2.40 5.33 -1.84
CA ILE A 225 2.55 5.97 -3.15
C ILE A 225 1.86 5.06 -4.18
N PRO A 226 0.84 5.56 -4.91
CA PRO A 226 0.24 4.83 -6.02
C PRO A 226 1.28 4.31 -7.02
N GLU A 227 1.16 3.04 -7.44
CA GLU A 227 2.15 2.38 -8.28
C GLU A 227 1.84 2.63 -9.75
N ASN A 228 2.46 3.64 -10.34
CA ASN A 228 2.13 4.17 -11.66
C ASN A 228 3.27 4.15 -12.69
N GLU A 229 4.25 3.27 -12.55
CA GLU A 229 5.33 3.16 -13.55
C GLU A 229 4.79 2.66 -14.90
N LEU A 230 3.94 1.62 -14.91
CA LEU A 230 3.27 1.13 -16.12
C LEU A 230 2.28 2.15 -16.68
N SER A 231 1.56 2.88 -15.82
CA SER A 231 0.65 3.95 -16.25
C SER A 231 1.40 5.05 -17.01
N LYS A 232 2.56 5.46 -16.49
CA LYS A 232 3.44 6.45 -17.19
C LYS A 232 3.99 5.91 -18.49
N ALA A 233 4.41 4.63 -18.51
CA ALA A 233 4.99 4.02 -19.71
C ALA A 233 4.01 4.02 -20.89
N VAL A 234 2.72 3.76 -20.64
CA VAL A 234 1.68 3.80 -21.68
C VAL A 234 1.19 5.22 -22.00
N GLY A 235 1.65 6.24 -21.27
CA GLY A 235 1.30 7.65 -21.51
C GLY A 235 0.07 8.16 -20.75
N VAL A 236 -0.36 7.47 -19.71
CA VAL A 236 -1.48 7.93 -18.84
C VAL A 236 -1.09 9.21 -18.11
N SER A 237 -1.96 10.22 -18.15
CA SER A 237 -1.80 11.46 -17.39
C SER A 237 -2.01 11.19 -15.89
N LEU A 238 -1.10 11.69 -15.05
CA LEU A 238 -1.17 11.53 -13.60
C LEU A 238 -1.55 12.84 -12.90
N SER A 239 -2.36 12.74 -11.85
CA SER A 239 -2.71 13.84 -10.96
C SER A 239 -1.51 14.23 -10.09
N PRO A 240 -1.14 15.51 -10.02
CA PRO A 240 -0.09 15.96 -9.11
C PRO A 240 -0.49 15.88 -7.62
N VAL A 241 -1.78 15.76 -7.33
CA VAL A 241 -2.31 15.69 -5.97
C VAL A 241 -2.25 14.26 -5.42
N THR A 242 -2.80 13.29 -6.17
CA THR A 242 -2.89 11.90 -5.73
C THR A 242 -1.71 11.04 -6.21
N SER A 243 -0.96 11.48 -7.21
CA SER A 243 0.04 10.71 -7.96
C SER A 243 -0.55 9.50 -8.71
N GLY A 244 -1.86 9.38 -8.76
CA GLY A 244 -2.60 8.37 -9.51
C GLY A 244 -3.04 8.85 -10.90
N PRO A 245 -3.57 7.96 -11.76
CA PRO A 245 -4.14 8.33 -13.04
C PRO A 245 -5.25 9.39 -12.93
N VAL A 246 -5.27 10.31 -13.88
CA VAL A 246 -6.46 11.16 -14.10
C VAL A 246 -7.49 10.29 -14.83
N VAL A 247 -8.68 10.19 -14.27
CA VAL A 247 -9.77 9.37 -14.82
C VAL A 247 -11.06 10.19 -14.93
N ASN A 248 -11.94 9.78 -15.85
CA ASN A 248 -13.31 10.28 -15.93
C ASN A 248 -14.24 9.52 -14.95
N GLU A 249 -15.54 9.84 -14.97
CA GLU A 249 -16.54 9.19 -14.11
C GLU A 249 -16.75 7.68 -14.41
N GLN A 250 -16.28 7.17 -15.53
CA GLN A 250 -16.25 5.73 -15.85
C GLN A 250 -14.96 5.06 -15.42
N LEU A 251 -14.06 5.77 -14.73
CA LEU A 251 -12.71 5.32 -14.35
C LEU A 251 -11.80 5.01 -15.54
N GLU A 252 -12.12 5.54 -16.73
CA GLU A 252 -11.25 5.50 -17.90
C GLU A 252 -10.18 6.58 -17.79
N THR A 253 -8.94 6.21 -18.07
CA THR A 253 -7.78 7.12 -18.04
C THR A 253 -7.73 8.01 -19.28
N SER A 254 -6.69 8.85 -19.39
CA SER A 254 -6.42 9.61 -20.60
C SER A 254 -6.11 8.74 -21.84
N ILE A 255 -5.87 7.45 -21.66
CA ILE A 255 -5.63 6.48 -22.73
C ILE A 255 -6.90 5.65 -22.95
N PRO A 256 -7.51 5.69 -24.14
CA PRO A 256 -8.74 4.96 -24.42
C PRO A 256 -8.62 3.46 -24.19
N GLY A 257 -9.62 2.87 -23.51
CA GLY A 257 -9.63 1.45 -23.17
C GLY A 257 -8.72 1.07 -22.00
N VAL A 258 -8.04 2.04 -21.37
CA VAL A 258 -7.26 1.83 -20.16
C VAL A 258 -7.99 2.46 -18.98
N PHE A 259 -8.37 1.65 -18.01
CA PHE A 259 -9.09 2.03 -16.79
C PHE A 259 -8.17 1.87 -15.59
N ALA A 260 -8.48 2.56 -14.49
CA ALA A 260 -7.73 2.44 -13.24
C ALA A 260 -8.66 2.48 -12.04
N CYS A 261 -8.37 1.66 -11.01
CA CYS A 261 -9.13 1.63 -9.77
C CYS A 261 -8.30 1.14 -8.58
N GLY A 262 -8.78 1.46 -7.38
CA GLY A 262 -8.12 1.11 -6.13
C GLY A 262 -6.87 1.95 -5.87
N ASN A 263 -5.94 1.43 -5.09
CA ASN A 263 -4.80 2.19 -4.59
C ASN A 263 -3.78 2.63 -5.66
N VAL A 264 -3.89 2.17 -6.89
CA VAL A 264 -3.15 2.73 -8.03
C VAL A 264 -3.70 4.10 -8.44
N LEU A 265 -5.01 4.34 -8.23
CA LEU A 265 -5.70 5.59 -8.54
C LEU A 265 -5.51 6.61 -7.41
N HIS A 266 -5.87 6.23 -6.21
CA HIS A 266 -5.58 6.95 -4.98
C HIS A 266 -5.62 5.99 -3.78
N VAL A 267 -4.96 6.35 -2.68
CA VAL A 267 -4.94 5.51 -1.48
C VAL A 267 -6.29 5.58 -0.77
N HIS A 268 -6.90 4.42 -0.53
CA HIS A 268 -8.16 4.28 0.19
C HIS A 268 -7.94 3.87 1.64
N ASP A 269 -8.79 4.35 2.53
CA ASP A 269 -8.80 3.95 3.94
C ASP A 269 -9.48 2.59 4.17
N LEU A 270 -10.44 2.23 3.31
CA LEU A 270 -11.23 0.99 3.44
C LEU A 270 -11.23 0.20 2.12
N VAL A 271 -10.95 -1.10 2.22
CA VAL A 271 -10.98 -2.02 1.07
C VAL A 271 -12.37 -2.16 0.46
N ASP A 272 -13.42 -1.93 1.22
CA ASP A 272 -14.80 -1.94 0.74
C ASP A 272 -14.99 -0.92 -0.41
N TYR A 273 -14.45 0.28 -0.27
CA TYR A 273 -14.48 1.30 -1.34
C TYR A 273 -13.62 0.93 -2.53
N VAL A 274 -12.46 0.28 -2.31
CA VAL A 274 -11.65 -0.29 -3.40
C VAL A 274 -12.48 -1.29 -4.22
N SER A 275 -13.29 -2.12 -3.56
CA SER A 275 -14.12 -3.13 -4.23
C SER A 275 -15.28 -2.49 -5.01
N GLU A 276 -15.91 -1.43 -4.49
CA GLU A 276 -16.95 -0.67 -5.22
C GLU A 276 -16.37 -0.04 -6.48
N GLU A 277 -15.22 0.64 -6.34
CA GLU A 277 -14.53 1.27 -7.45
C GLU A 277 -14.07 0.24 -8.51
N ALA A 278 -13.56 -0.92 -8.07
CA ALA A 278 -13.19 -2.01 -8.97
C ALA A 278 -14.40 -2.58 -9.74
N GLN A 279 -15.57 -2.69 -9.10
CA GLN A 279 -16.81 -3.10 -9.79
C GLN A 279 -17.22 -2.07 -10.85
N GLN A 280 -17.11 -0.78 -10.55
CA GLN A 280 -17.39 0.29 -11.51
C GLN A 280 -16.43 0.22 -12.70
N ALA A 281 -15.10 0.14 -12.46
CA ALA A 281 -14.10 0.03 -13.51
C ALA A 281 -14.32 -1.20 -14.40
N GLY A 282 -14.64 -2.34 -13.79
CA GLY A 282 -14.95 -3.57 -14.52
C GLY A 282 -16.19 -3.46 -15.41
N ARG A 283 -17.27 -2.84 -14.92
CA ARG A 283 -18.47 -2.57 -15.72
C ARG A 283 -18.20 -1.60 -16.88
N SER A 284 -17.42 -0.57 -16.62
CA SER A 284 -17.04 0.42 -17.64
C SER A 284 -16.17 -0.20 -18.73
N ALA A 285 -15.16 -0.98 -18.36
CA ALA A 285 -14.32 -1.72 -19.31
C ALA A 285 -15.15 -2.71 -20.15
N ALA A 286 -16.07 -3.44 -19.53
CA ALA A 286 -16.96 -4.37 -20.24
C ALA A 286 -17.89 -3.63 -21.23
N ARG A 287 -18.40 -2.46 -20.88
CA ARG A 287 -19.18 -1.61 -21.76
C ARG A 287 -18.33 -1.13 -22.95
N PHE A 288 -17.14 -0.61 -22.68
CA PHE A 288 -16.21 -0.19 -23.72
C PHE A 288 -15.91 -1.29 -24.76
N VAL A 289 -15.69 -2.53 -24.28
CA VAL A 289 -15.44 -3.68 -25.15
C VAL A 289 -16.63 -4.06 -26.04
N ARG A 290 -17.88 -3.89 -25.53
CA ARG A 290 -19.12 -4.24 -26.26
C ARG A 290 -19.58 -3.17 -27.22
N GLU A 291 -19.52 -1.92 -26.82
CA GLU A 291 -20.15 -0.78 -27.50
C GLU A 291 -19.15 0.07 -28.30
N GLY A 292 -17.85 -0.17 -28.07
CA GLY A 292 -16.80 0.67 -28.67
C GLY A 292 -16.78 2.08 -28.07
N ARG A 293 -16.14 3.00 -28.75
CA ARG A 293 -15.92 4.39 -28.31
C ARG A 293 -17.16 5.29 -28.39
N GLU A 294 -18.29 4.83 -28.94
CA GLU A 294 -19.48 5.65 -29.21
C GLU A 294 -20.34 5.96 -27.95
N GLY A 295 -19.97 5.46 -26.79
CA GLY A 295 -20.63 5.79 -25.51
C GLY A 295 -20.08 7.07 -24.86
N GLY A 296 -20.21 8.21 -25.54
CA GLY A 296 -20.26 9.56 -25.00
C GLY A 296 -19.14 10.04 -24.07
N GLN A 297 -18.12 10.65 -24.61
CA GLN A 297 -17.33 11.65 -23.89
C GLN A 297 -18.05 13.02 -24.03
N GLN A 298 -18.78 13.46 -23.01
CA GLN A 298 -18.88 14.88 -22.71
C GLN A 298 -17.71 15.20 -21.77
N GLU A 299 -16.67 15.84 -22.27
CA GLU A 299 -15.72 16.55 -21.43
C GLU A 299 -16.52 17.63 -20.67
N ILE A 300 -16.64 17.48 -19.37
CA ILE A 300 -17.07 18.57 -18.50
C ILE A 300 -15.77 19.28 -18.09
N PRO A 301 -15.53 20.50 -18.56
CA PRO A 301 -14.40 21.28 -18.09
C PRO A 301 -14.61 21.60 -16.61
N LEU A 302 -13.62 21.28 -15.78
CA LEU A 302 -13.50 21.73 -14.40
C LEU A 302 -13.04 23.18 -14.36
#